data_240e3b3dfdca676fdfa286443f797bf4
#
_entry.id   240e3b3dfdca676fdfa286443f797bf4
#
_cell.length_a   1.000
_cell.length_b   1.000
_cell.length_c   1.000
_cell.angle_alpha   90.00
_cell.angle_beta   90.00
_cell.angle_gamma   90.00
#
_symmetry.space_group_name_H-M   'P 1'
#
loop_
_entity.id
_entity.type
_entity.pdbx_description
1 polymer ?
#
loop_
_entity_poly.entity_id
_entity_poly.type
_entity_poly.pdbx_seq_one_letter_code
_entity_poly.pdbx_strand_id
1 'polypeptide(L)'
;MDKKKNGLMFMTVLCFFLQISGNQSLASDGNDLSGGCDKAPHFFWKGRLGSDEDQAQQYYQEAIDLCPGYIRPYELVGNSYRKENQQHKAMLYFTKAAELGTTNHKLYYLLASLLFQKGDLDEADRNIKKSLGIRGDYPRALKLKQEIEKAADKEGPRIILYEPSTRRGMQLVKTYENLTVRGIATDKSGVAWVKVNQLETSLDEHGNFLKDIPIRLGTNTLRVEAADSLGNRAHVSIDIEGEKYVLPPLTRVESTSQRKALYGKSFAVVIGINNYEKWPGLEFAIADAHAVKASLEKSGFDEIIMILNKEATQRRILTELFDRLPKMVDRNDRVLFYFAGHGQTEDLRGGGKKGYIIPADAETDSYASTAVSMEQIRSLSSRIAAKHIFYVMDCCYSGLGLNRSAGVWPGISDYLRKVSAMRVVQIITAGGQGEQVQEREGHGLFTTYFLKAIAGEADLDKDNVVTGTELGAYLRPTVSNASRQAQTPLFGRLAGDGEFLFFVKKEK
;
A
#
# COMPACT_ATOMS: atom_id res chain seq x y z
N MET A 1 63.69 15.00 27.78
CA MET A 1 63.69 16.43 28.17
C MET A 1 62.96 17.20 27.05
N ASP A 2 61.99 18.03 27.42
CA ASP A 2 61.20 18.97 26.64
C ASP A 2 59.94 18.50 25.94
N LYS A 3 58.95 18.17 26.79
CA LYS A 3 57.51 18.22 26.42
C LYS A 3 56.67 19.23 27.23
N LYS A 4 57.31 20.12 28.01
CA LYS A 4 56.61 21.05 28.92
C LYS A 4 56.54 22.51 28.47
N LYS A 5 57.17 22.90 27.33
CA LYS A 5 57.17 24.30 26.88
C LYS A 5 56.10 24.67 25.84
N ASN A 6 55.46 23.69 25.18
CA ASN A 6 54.45 23.99 24.15
C ASN A 6 53.03 24.20 24.70
N GLY A 7 52.75 23.86 25.95
CA GLY A 7 51.43 24.02 26.57
C GLY A 7 51.11 25.47 26.98
N LEU A 8 52.10 26.24 27.32
CA LEU A 8 51.90 27.61 27.83
C LEU A 8 51.72 28.66 26.71
N MET A 9 52.31 28.40 25.54
CA MET A 9 52.18 29.28 24.38
C MET A 9 50.84 29.14 23.65
N PHE A 10 50.19 27.98 23.73
CA PHE A 10 48.84 27.74 23.20
C PHE A 10 47.73 28.40 24.05
N MET A 11 47.96 28.49 25.36
CA MET A 11 46.98 29.08 26.29
C MET A 11 46.92 30.61 26.16
N THR A 12 48.07 31.28 25.83
CA THR A 12 48.14 32.75 25.65
C THR A 12 47.54 33.21 24.31
N VAL A 13 47.63 32.40 23.25
CA VAL A 13 47.04 32.71 21.94
C VAL A 13 45.51 32.49 21.95
N LEU A 14 45.01 31.54 22.73
CA LEU A 14 43.57 31.30 22.84
C LEU A 14 42.84 32.38 23.66
N CYS A 15 43.49 33.00 24.65
CA CYS A 15 42.93 34.13 25.37
C CYS A 15 42.81 35.40 24.50
N PHE A 16 43.72 35.59 23.51
CA PHE A 16 43.69 36.79 22.63
C PHE A 16 42.63 36.70 21.52
N PHE A 17 42.27 35.50 21.04
CA PHE A 17 41.21 35.31 20.06
C PHE A 17 39.80 35.34 20.67
N LEU A 18 39.64 35.10 21.98
CA LEU A 18 38.33 35.14 22.67
C LEU A 18 37.93 36.55 23.08
N GLN A 19 38.87 37.55 23.10
CA GLN A 19 38.54 38.97 23.33
C GLN A 19 37.95 39.69 22.12
N ILE A 20 38.09 39.15 20.88
CA ILE A 20 37.61 39.80 19.66
C ILE A 20 36.20 39.31 19.22
N SER A 21 35.73 38.16 19.72
CA SER A 21 34.39 37.65 19.37
C SER A 21 33.32 37.83 20.45
N GLY A 22 33.60 38.53 21.53
CA GLY A 22 32.75 38.74 22.67
C GLY A 22 31.88 40.02 22.69
N ASN A 23 31.93 40.84 21.62
CA ASN A 23 31.24 42.14 21.61
C ASN A 23 30.22 42.29 20.48
N GLN A 24 29.31 41.34 20.31
CA GLN A 24 28.06 41.63 19.60
C GLN A 24 26.87 40.98 20.29
N SER A 25 25.96 41.81 20.73
CA SER A 25 24.64 41.58 21.36
C SER A 25 24.58 41.40 22.87
N LEU A 26 24.93 42.47 23.61
CA LEU A 26 24.34 42.76 24.90
C LEU A 26 24.05 44.27 24.94
N ALA A 27 23.00 44.69 24.29
CA ALA A 27 22.42 46.00 24.47
C ALA A 27 20.90 45.89 24.41
N SER A 28 20.29 45.81 25.57
CA SER A 28 19.06 46.44 26.01
C SER A 28 18.45 45.65 27.19
N ASP A 29 18.62 46.11 28.33
CA ASP A 29 17.67 46.44 29.39
C ASP A 29 18.40 46.42 30.71
N GLY A 30 18.46 47.60 31.31
CA GLY A 30 19.15 47.86 32.55
C GLY A 30 18.52 47.13 33.75
N ASN A 31 19.27 46.14 34.23
CA ASN A 31 19.28 45.76 35.64
C ASN A 31 20.68 45.24 35.94
N ASP A 32 21.28 45.87 36.95
CA ASP A 32 22.63 45.67 37.44
C ASP A 32 22.91 44.24 37.94
N LEU A 33 23.31 43.32 37.03
CA LEU A 33 23.75 41.96 37.31
C LEU A 33 25.25 41.79 37.13
N SER A 34 26.02 42.85 37.31
CA SER A 34 27.44 42.88 36.93
C SER A 34 28.44 42.20 37.92
N GLY A 35 27.97 41.66 39.05
CA GLY A 35 28.91 41.19 40.08
C GLY A 35 29.54 39.80 39.92
N GLY A 36 29.04 38.91 39.07
CA GLY A 36 29.48 37.52 38.99
C GLY A 36 29.65 36.92 37.60
N CYS A 37 28.94 37.42 36.60
CA CYS A 37 28.92 36.85 35.24
C CYS A 37 30.30 36.87 34.55
N ASP A 38 31.18 37.78 34.88
CA ASP A 38 32.55 37.84 34.31
C ASP A 38 33.39 36.63 34.68
N LYS A 39 33.12 35.99 35.82
CA LYS A 39 33.83 34.79 36.31
C LYS A 39 33.21 33.49 35.82
N ALA A 40 31.96 33.47 35.45
CA ALA A 40 31.26 32.29 35.04
C ALA A 40 31.92 31.55 33.85
N PRO A 41 32.46 32.22 32.80
CA PRO A 41 33.19 31.53 31.73
C PRO A 41 34.42 30.79 32.21
N HIS A 42 35.11 31.26 33.27
CA HIS A 42 36.26 30.59 33.83
C HIS A 42 35.90 29.23 34.40
N PHE A 43 34.84 29.13 35.21
CA PHE A 43 34.34 27.86 35.75
C PHE A 43 33.79 26.95 34.65
N PHE A 44 33.10 27.48 33.69
CA PHE A 44 32.65 26.72 32.52
C PHE A 44 33.83 26.05 31.81
N TRP A 45 34.92 26.77 31.53
CA TRP A 45 36.08 26.22 30.88
C TRP A 45 36.86 25.23 31.74
N LYS A 46 36.92 25.42 33.08
CA LYS A 46 37.42 24.40 34.00
C LYS A 46 36.68 23.09 33.89
N GLY A 47 35.34 23.12 33.87
CA GLY A 47 34.56 21.92 33.70
C GLY A 47 34.74 21.28 32.32
N ARG A 48 34.94 22.09 31.26
CA ARG A 48 35.21 21.57 29.90
C ARG A 48 36.56 20.91 29.72
N LEU A 49 37.55 21.34 30.42
CA LEU A 49 38.94 20.84 30.36
C LEU A 49 39.26 19.77 31.38
N GLY A 50 38.42 19.59 32.40
CA GLY A 50 38.53 18.55 33.39
C GLY A 50 38.28 17.14 32.81
N SER A 51 38.96 16.14 33.36
CA SER A 51 38.79 14.73 32.96
C SER A 51 37.78 13.97 33.83
N ASP A 52 37.32 14.56 34.93
CA ASP A 52 36.39 13.99 35.89
C ASP A 52 34.98 14.59 35.66
N GLU A 53 33.99 13.75 35.38
CA GLU A 53 32.60 14.17 35.10
C GLU A 53 31.94 14.82 36.34
N ASP A 54 32.21 14.29 37.56
CA ASP A 54 31.61 14.84 38.79
C ASP A 54 32.20 16.24 39.12
N GLN A 55 33.49 16.41 38.95
CA GLN A 55 34.15 17.69 39.13
C GLN A 55 33.74 18.71 38.06
N ALA A 56 33.52 18.23 36.82
CA ALA A 56 33.04 19.08 35.74
C ALA A 56 31.62 19.59 36.04
N GLN A 57 30.76 18.76 36.59
CA GLN A 57 29.40 19.13 36.97
C GLN A 57 29.38 20.20 38.06
N GLN A 58 30.26 20.11 39.06
CA GLN A 58 30.43 21.13 40.09
C GLN A 58 30.81 22.48 39.51
N TYR A 59 31.80 22.51 38.60
CA TYR A 59 32.20 23.75 37.92
C TYR A 59 31.09 24.36 37.05
N TYR A 60 30.29 23.52 36.38
CA TYR A 60 29.13 24.04 35.64
C TYR A 60 28.09 24.62 36.60
N GLN A 61 27.86 24.01 37.78
CA GLN A 61 26.95 24.55 38.77
C GLN A 61 27.46 25.88 39.32
N GLU A 62 28.77 26.00 39.64
CA GLU A 62 29.36 27.30 40.05
C GLU A 62 29.22 28.36 38.97
N ALA A 63 29.33 28.00 37.67
CA ALA A 63 29.09 28.95 36.58
C ALA A 63 27.64 29.40 36.50
N ILE A 64 26.68 28.51 36.81
CA ILE A 64 25.22 28.81 36.87
C ILE A 64 24.95 29.75 38.05
N ASP A 65 25.51 29.46 39.22
CA ASP A 65 25.28 30.22 40.46
C ASP A 65 25.82 31.66 40.32
N LEU A 66 26.96 31.81 39.63
CA LEU A 66 27.54 33.13 39.34
C LEU A 66 26.80 33.89 38.25
N CYS A 67 26.25 33.20 37.28
CA CYS A 67 25.52 33.83 36.16
C CYS A 67 24.35 32.97 35.72
N PRO A 68 23.16 33.12 36.35
CA PRO A 68 21.97 32.32 36.03
C PRO A 68 21.46 32.48 34.59
N GLY A 69 21.90 33.50 33.85
CA GLY A 69 21.60 33.70 32.42
C GLY A 69 22.56 32.99 31.48
N TYR A 70 23.60 32.34 31.98
CA TYR A 70 24.60 31.67 31.13
C TYR A 70 24.13 30.30 30.66
N ILE A 71 23.64 30.21 29.42
CA ILE A 71 22.92 29.05 28.85
C ILE A 71 23.76 27.76 28.82
N ARG A 72 25.02 27.85 28.39
CA ARG A 72 25.88 26.69 28.10
C ARG A 72 26.07 25.71 29.27
N PRO A 73 26.28 26.16 30.51
CA PRO A 73 26.35 25.25 31.66
C PRO A 73 25.11 24.40 31.86
N TYR A 74 23.91 24.98 31.71
CA TYR A 74 22.64 24.24 31.81
C TYR A 74 22.55 23.10 30.78
N GLU A 75 23.00 23.35 29.54
CA GLU A 75 23.02 22.33 28.49
C GLU A 75 23.92 21.13 28.88
N LEU A 76 25.07 21.42 29.49
CA LEU A 76 26.03 20.37 29.86
C LEU A 76 25.61 19.60 31.12
N VAL A 77 25.15 20.28 32.16
CA VAL A 77 24.59 19.65 33.37
C VAL A 77 23.39 18.76 33.02
N GLY A 78 22.47 19.26 32.16
CA GLY A 78 21.36 18.45 31.69
C GLY A 78 21.81 17.19 30.93
N ASN A 79 22.84 17.30 30.10
CA ASN A 79 23.43 16.13 29.43
C ASN A 79 24.11 15.14 30.37
N SER A 80 24.79 15.61 31.45
CA SER A 80 25.37 14.76 32.49
C SER A 80 24.27 13.95 33.16
N TYR A 81 23.24 14.61 33.70
CA TYR A 81 22.11 13.92 34.32
C TYR A 81 21.37 12.95 33.37
N ARG A 82 21.29 13.26 32.08
CA ARG A 82 20.73 12.34 31.09
C ARG A 82 21.58 11.08 30.93
N LYS A 83 22.90 11.20 30.89
CA LYS A 83 23.82 10.05 30.82
C LYS A 83 23.71 9.18 32.07
N GLU A 84 23.55 9.78 33.26
CA GLU A 84 23.33 9.10 34.54
C GLU A 84 21.91 8.53 34.68
N ASN A 85 21.09 8.57 33.65
CA ASN A 85 19.70 8.15 33.64
C ASN A 85 18.78 8.92 34.64
N GLN A 86 19.22 10.10 35.10
CA GLN A 86 18.44 10.99 35.96
C GLN A 86 17.54 11.92 35.12
N GLN A 87 16.55 11.34 34.45
CA GLN A 87 15.75 12.00 33.43
C GLN A 87 15.03 13.28 33.95
N HIS A 88 14.52 13.23 35.18
CA HIS A 88 13.82 14.37 35.78
C HIS A 88 14.74 15.58 35.95
N LYS A 89 15.96 15.37 36.44
CA LYS A 89 16.95 16.45 36.57
C LYS A 89 17.42 16.95 35.22
N ALA A 90 17.69 16.05 34.26
CA ALA A 90 18.04 16.43 32.91
C ALA A 90 17.00 17.36 32.29
N MET A 91 15.71 17.00 32.45
CA MET A 91 14.59 17.80 31.94
C MET A 91 14.55 19.20 32.58
N LEU A 92 14.76 19.31 33.91
CA LEU A 92 14.82 20.59 34.60
C LEU A 92 15.86 21.55 34.00
N TYR A 93 17.08 21.06 33.82
CA TYR A 93 18.18 21.84 33.25
C TYR A 93 17.99 22.17 31.78
N PHE A 94 17.46 21.25 30.99
CA PHE A 94 17.14 21.49 29.59
C PHE A 94 16.01 22.52 29.42
N THR A 95 15.00 22.47 30.29
CA THR A 95 13.91 23.45 30.31
C THR A 95 14.48 24.83 30.60
N LYS A 96 15.37 24.95 31.59
CA LYS A 96 16.00 26.24 31.92
C LYS A 96 16.83 26.79 30.77
N ALA A 97 17.61 25.97 30.09
CA ALA A 97 18.35 26.38 28.89
C ALA A 97 17.40 26.81 27.75
N ALA A 98 16.26 26.15 27.59
CA ALA A 98 15.25 26.49 26.60
C ALA A 98 14.54 27.81 26.90
N GLU A 99 14.24 28.11 28.19
CA GLU A 99 13.69 29.39 28.67
C GLU A 99 14.64 30.55 28.43
N LEU A 100 15.95 30.31 28.59
CA LEU A 100 17.01 31.27 28.34
C LEU A 100 17.31 31.50 26.83
N GLY A 101 16.61 30.77 25.95
CA GLY A 101 16.68 30.99 24.51
C GLY A 101 17.87 30.31 23.81
N THR A 102 18.26 29.10 24.22
CA THR A 102 19.30 28.35 23.51
C THR A 102 19.00 28.18 22.02
N THR A 103 20.05 28.22 21.18
CA THR A 103 19.96 27.93 19.74
C THR A 103 20.38 26.48 19.42
N ASN A 104 20.50 25.63 20.46
CA ASN A 104 20.91 24.25 20.30
C ASN A 104 19.73 23.34 19.92
N HIS A 105 19.56 23.06 18.62
CA HIS A 105 18.50 22.18 18.13
C HIS A 105 18.48 20.79 18.79
N LYS A 106 19.67 20.24 19.17
CA LYS A 106 19.75 18.93 19.83
C LYS A 106 19.17 18.97 21.24
N LEU A 107 19.30 20.11 21.96
CA LEU A 107 18.70 20.26 23.28
C LEU A 107 17.17 20.19 23.17
N TYR A 108 16.57 20.94 22.27
CA TYR A 108 15.12 20.91 22.06
C TYR A 108 14.62 19.52 21.67
N TYR A 109 15.39 18.79 20.83
CA TYR A 109 15.07 17.40 20.53
C TYR A 109 15.13 16.49 21.77
N LEU A 110 16.19 16.62 22.61
CA LEU A 110 16.33 15.82 23.84
C LEU A 110 15.22 16.13 24.84
N LEU A 111 14.90 17.41 25.04
CA LEU A 111 13.80 17.83 25.90
C LEU A 111 12.46 17.29 25.39
N ALA A 112 12.18 17.40 24.08
CA ALA A 112 11.00 16.82 23.48
C ALA A 112 10.91 15.31 23.68
N SER A 113 12.03 14.59 23.55
CA SER A 113 12.09 13.14 23.76
C SER A 113 11.75 12.75 25.21
N LEU A 114 12.27 13.49 26.20
CA LEU A 114 11.98 13.25 27.62
C LEU A 114 10.51 13.56 27.95
N LEU A 115 9.97 14.63 27.39
CA LEU A 115 8.57 15.02 27.57
C LEU A 115 7.62 14.00 26.92
N PHE A 116 7.98 13.49 25.74
CA PHE A 116 7.23 12.43 25.07
C PHE A 116 7.19 11.13 25.90
N GLN A 117 8.34 10.72 26.47
CA GLN A 117 8.40 9.56 27.38
C GLN A 117 7.56 9.76 28.65
N LYS A 118 7.43 11.00 29.10
CA LYS A 118 6.57 11.36 30.25
C LYS A 118 5.08 11.39 29.89
N GLY A 119 4.75 11.41 28.60
CA GLY A 119 3.37 11.54 28.11
C GLY A 119 2.87 12.98 27.94
N ASP A 120 3.76 13.97 28.09
CA ASP A 120 3.43 15.38 27.89
C ASP A 120 3.57 15.74 26.40
N LEU A 121 2.55 15.34 25.62
CA LEU A 121 2.57 15.43 24.16
C LEU A 121 2.58 16.87 23.65
N ASP A 122 1.89 17.79 24.36
CA ASP A 122 1.79 19.20 23.95
C ASP A 122 3.13 19.92 24.09
N GLU A 123 3.82 19.72 25.21
CA GLU A 123 5.16 20.29 25.41
C GLU A 123 6.21 19.61 24.52
N ALA A 124 6.09 18.29 24.30
CA ALA A 124 6.95 17.57 23.37
C ALA A 124 6.83 18.12 21.95
N ASP A 125 5.61 18.38 21.48
CA ASP A 125 5.35 18.98 20.16
C ASP A 125 5.91 20.40 20.03
N ARG A 126 5.73 21.24 21.07
CA ARG A 126 6.32 22.59 21.06
C ARG A 126 7.85 22.55 20.94
N ASN A 127 8.50 21.69 21.70
CA ASN A 127 9.96 21.60 21.70
C ASN A 127 10.51 20.95 20.42
N ILE A 128 9.83 19.94 19.86
CA ILE A 128 10.28 19.34 18.61
C ILE A 128 10.16 20.30 17.42
N LYS A 129 9.11 21.14 17.40
CA LYS A 129 8.97 22.24 16.42
C LYS A 129 10.09 23.28 16.55
N LYS A 130 10.50 23.64 17.77
CA LYS A 130 11.65 24.52 17.98
C LYS A 130 12.94 23.89 17.47
N SER A 131 13.19 22.60 17.76
CA SER A 131 14.34 21.86 17.22
C SER A 131 14.41 21.93 15.69
N LEU A 132 13.30 21.64 15.01
CA LEU A 132 13.17 21.65 13.55
C LEU A 132 13.19 23.08 12.97
N GLY A 133 12.73 24.08 13.70
CA GLY A 133 12.84 25.49 13.31
C GLY A 133 14.29 25.97 13.26
N ILE A 134 15.17 25.45 14.12
CA ILE A 134 16.61 25.73 14.11
C ILE A 134 17.33 24.89 13.05
N ARG A 135 16.96 23.61 12.92
CA ARG A 135 17.54 22.68 11.94
C ARG A 135 16.46 21.79 11.34
N GLY A 136 15.94 22.18 10.18
CA GLY A 136 14.80 21.54 9.53
C GLY A 136 15.07 20.11 9.02
N ASP A 137 16.33 19.78 8.72
CA ASP A 137 16.77 18.49 8.19
C ASP A 137 17.24 17.49 9.26
N TYR A 138 16.97 17.73 10.56
CA TYR A 138 17.46 16.86 11.62
C TYR A 138 16.66 15.53 11.70
N PRO A 139 17.23 14.37 11.23
CA PRO A 139 16.44 13.15 11.01
C PRO A 139 15.77 12.59 12.27
N ARG A 140 16.49 12.69 13.43
CA ARG A 140 15.96 12.21 14.72
C ARG A 140 14.76 13.04 15.19
N ALA A 141 14.79 14.36 14.94
CA ALA A 141 13.69 15.24 15.29
C ALA A 141 12.47 15.03 14.37
N LEU A 142 12.70 14.79 13.07
CA LEU A 142 11.63 14.45 12.13
C LEU A 142 10.91 13.16 12.53
N LYS A 143 11.69 12.12 12.91
CA LYS A 143 11.11 10.86 13.38
C LYS A 143 10.30 11.05 14.67
N LEU A 144 10.87 11.73 15.67
CA LEU A 144 10.16 11.98 16.94
C LEU A 144 8.91 12.83 16.73
N LYS A 145 8.93 13.80 15.81
CA LYS A 145 7.74 14.57 15.45
C LYS A 145 6.60 13.65 14.96
N GLN A 146 6.90 12.72 14.07
CA GLN A 146 5.91 11.74 13.59
C GLN A 146 5.35 10.87 14.74
N GLU A 147 6.21 10.45 15.67
CA GLU A 147 5.79 9.66 16.83
C GLU A 147 4.88 10.47 17.78
N ILE A 148 5.20 11.75 17.99
CA ILE A 148 4.36 12.66 18.81
C ILE A 148 3.00 12.91 18.11
N GLU A 149 3.01 13.22 16.80
CA GLU A 149 1.79 13.44 16.03
C GLU A 149 0.89 12.21 16.03
N LYS A 150 1.49 11.03 15.92
CA LYS A 150 0.79 9.75 16.00
C LYS A 150 0.17 9.55 17.40
N ALA A 151 0.92 9.79 18.47
CA ALA A 151 0.45 9.60 19.84
C ALA A 151 -0.61 10.65 20.26
N ALA A 152 -0.59 11.83 19.65
CA ALA A 152 -1.56 12.91 19.89
C ALA A 152 -2.87 12.74 19.09
N ASP A 153 -2.95 11.74 18.25
CA ASP A 153 -4.12 11.48 17.41
C ASP A 153 -5.32 11.04 18.27
N LYS A 154 -6.41 11.78 18.16
CA LYS A 154 -7.68 11.52 18.86
C LYS A 154 -8.83 11.28 17.88
N GLU A 155 -8.54 11.34 16.57
CA GLU A 155 -9.53 11.12 15.54
C GLU A 155 -9.53 9.64 15.15
N GLY A 156 -10.70 9.09 14.91
CA GLY A 156 -10.80 7.73 14.37
C GLY A 156 -10.56 7.69 12.86
N PRO A 157 -10.37 6.49 12.30
CA PRO A 157 -10.05 6.31 10.89
C PRO A 157 -11.05 6.97 9.95
N ARG A 158 -10.56 7.57 8.88
CA ARG A 158 -11.39 8.05 7.78
C ARG A 158 -11.81 6.87 6.92
N ILE A 159 -13.12 6.62 6.85
CA ILE A 159 -13.73 5.55 6.07
C ILE A 159 -14.33 6.16 4.80
N ILE A 160 -13.94 5.64 3.63
CA ILE A 160 -14.53 5.99 2.33
C ILE A 160 -15.05 4.70 1.71
N LEU A 161 -16.35 4.67 1.42
CA LEU A 161 -16.97 3.56 0.72
C LEU A 161 -16.98 3.82 -0.79
N TYR A 162 -16.55 2.82 -1.54
CA TYR A 162 -16.65 2.79 -3.01
C TYR A 162 -17.94 2.07 -3.42
N GLU A 163 -18.31 1.03 -2.66
CA GLU A 163 -19.53 0.25 -2.83
C GLU A 163 -20.15 -0.12 -1.46
N PRO A 164 -21.44 0.12 -1.31
CA PRO A 164 -22.31 0.96 -2.14
C PRO A 164 -21.85 2.44 -2.08
N SER A 165 -22.12 3.21 -3.17
CA SER A 165 -21.69 4.62 -3.21
C SER A 165 -22.44 5.45 -2.16
N THR A 166 -21.73 6.37 -1.47
CA THR A 166 -22.27 7.21 -0.41
C THR A 166 -23.10 8.42 -0.90
N ARG A 167 -23.72 8.33 -2.08
CA ARG A 167 -24.62 9.42 -2.55
C ARG A 167 -25.81 9.56 -1.60
N ARG A 168 -26.18 10.78 -1.29
CA ARG A 168 -27.33 11.07 -0.38
C ARG A 168 -28.61 10.41 -0.90
N GLY A 169 -29.26 9.61 -0.05
CA GLY A 169 -30.53 8.93 -0.31
C GLY A 169 -30.42 7.41 -0.16
N MET A 170 -31.57 6.75 -0.03
CA MET A 170 -31.69 5.30 0.00
C MET A 170 -31.19 4.73 -1.31
N GLN A 171 -30.27 3.76 -1.25
CA GLN A 171 -29.73 3.11 -2.45
C GLN A 171 -30.50 1.83 -2.77
N LEU A 172 -31.01 1.75 -3.97
CA LEU A 172 -31.62 0.54 -4.50
C LEU A 172 -30.52 -0.45 -4.91
N VAL A 173 -30.47 -1.58 -4.25
CA VAL A 173 -29.50 -2.64 -4.55
C VAL A 173 -30.27 -3.89 -5.01
N LYS A 174 -30.12 -4.19 -6.30
CA LYS A 174 -30.61 -5.46 -6.86
C LYS A 174 -29.57 -6.53 -6.58
N THR A 175 -29.83 -7.38 -5.58
CA THR A 175 -28.92 -8.45 -5.23
C THR A 175 -29.68 -9.72 -4.94
N TYR A 176 -29.00 -10.83 -5.06
CA TYR A 176 -29.63 -12.13 -4.88
C TYR A 176 -29.61 -12.61 -3.43
N GLU A 177 -28.66 -12.30 -2.63
CA GLU A 177 -28.55 -12.64 -1.19
C GLU A 177 -27.43 -11.85 -0.48
N ASN A 178 -26.42 -11.41 -1.19
CA ASN A 178 -25.25 -10.71 -0.64
C ASN A 178 -24.96 -9.39 -1.34
N LEU A 179 -24.53 -8.42 -0.55
CA LEU A 179 -23.99 -7.15 -1.03
C LEU A 179 -22.49 -7.13 -0.81
N THR A 180 -21.73 -6.87 -1.85
CA THR A 180 -20.30 -6.57 -1.73
C THR A 180 -20.11 -5.15 -1.23
N VAL A 181 -19.42 -5.01 -0.10
CA VAL A 181 -19.03 -3.73 0.49
C VAL A 181 -17.55 -3.52 0.26
N ARG A 182 -17.21 -2.39 -0.36
CA ARG A 182 -15.83 -2.00 -0.65
C ARG A 182 -15.54 -0.61 -0.14
N GLY A 183 -14.33 -0.42 0.33
CA GLY A 183 -13.88 0.88 0.75
C GLY A 183 -12.42 0.91 1.13
N ILE A 184 -12.02 2.04 1.64
CA ILE A 184 -10.71 2.25 2.22
C ILE A 184 -10.89 2.89 3.60
N ALA A 185 -10.10 2.44 4.56
CA ALA A 185 -9.95 3.07 5.86
C ALA A 185 -8.51 3.54 6.01
N THR A 186 -8.31 4.80 6.36
CA THR A 186 -6.97 5.41 6.52
C THR A 186 -6.89 6.19 7.80
N ASP A 187 -5.73 6.12 8.45
CA ASP A 187 -5.47 6.83 9.70
C ASP A 187 -3.98 7.14 9.87
N LYS A 188 -3.64 8.23 10.58
CA LYS A 188 -2.25 8.63 10.88
C LYS A 188 -1.57 7.67 11.84
N SER A 189 -2.31 7.14 12.80
CA SER A 189 -1.83 6.17 13.77
C SER A 189 -1.83 4.74 13.22
N GLY A 190 -2.47 4.54 12.03
CA GLY A 190 -2.68 3.28 11.37
C GLY A 190 -4.01 2.61 11.77
N VAL A 191 -4.66 1.94 10.82
CA VAL A 191 -5.95 1.26 11.05
C VAL A 191 -5.70 -0.11 11.68
N ALA A 192 -6.29 -0.34 12.84
CA ALA A 192 -6.17 -1.61 13.56
C ALA A 192 -7.14 -2.68 13.03
N TRP A 193 -8.40 -2.27 12.77
CA TRP A 193 -9.40 -3.17 12.22
C TRP A 193 -10.54 -2.42 11.52
N VAL A 194 -11.21 -3.10 10.63
CA VAL A 194 -12.47 -2.67 10.00
C VAL A 194 -13.51 -3.77 10.16
N LYS A 195 -14.75 -3.40 10.47
CA LYS A 195 -15.92 -4.29 10.56
C LYS A 195 -17.04 -3.78 9.68
N VAL A 196 -17.67 -4.70 8.96
CA VAL A 196 -18.86 -4.45 8.14
C VAL A 196 -20.02 -5.23 8.75
N ASN A 197 -21.05 -4.53 9.26
CA ASN A 197 -22.16 -5.13 10.01
C ASN A 197 -21.68 -6.10 11.10
N GLN A 198 -20.68 -5.66 11.91
CA GLN A 198 -20.03 -6.42 12.98
C GLN A 198 -19.11 -7.57 12.49
N LEU A 199 -19.08 -7.89 11.19
CA LEU A 199 -18.19 -8.91 10.63
C LEU A 199 -16.82 -8.28 10.32
N GLU A 200 -15.77 -8.81 10.92
CA GLU A 200 -14.40 -8.37 10.69
C GLU A 200 -13.97 -8.61 9.23
N THR A 201 -13.22 -7.69 8.67
CA THR A 201 -12.69 -7.82 7.31
C THR A 201 -11.19 -7.56 7.29
N SER A 202 -10.48 -8.24 6.39
CA SER A 202 -9.05 -8.01 6.17
C SER A 202 -8.82 -6.68 5.45
N LEU A 203 -7.70 -6.04 5.79
CA LEU A 203 -7.19 -4.86 5.12
C LEU A 203 -5.97 -5.24 4.28
N ASP A 204 -5.82 -4.62 3.13
CA ASP A 204 -4.53 -4.64 2.42
C ASP A 204 -3.56 -3.58 3.01
N GLU A 205 -2.33 -3.54 2.50
CA GLU A 205 -1.28 -2.59 2.93
C GLU A 205 -1.66 -1.11 2.73
N HIS A 206 -2.67 -0.83 1.91
CA HIS A 206 -3.17 0.51 1.63
C HIS A 206 -4.45 0.86 2.39
N GLY A 207 -4.94 -0.07 3.24
CA GLY A 207 -6.17 0.10 4.01
C GLY A 207 -7.45 -0.20 3.22
N ASN A 208 -7.37 -0.79 2.03
CA ASN A 208 -8.56 -1.20 1.30
C ASN A 208 -9.17 -2.44 1.93
N PHE A 209 -10.48 -2.49 1.92
CA PHE A 209 -11.26 -3.64 2.41
C PHE A 209 -12.35 -4.06 1.43
N LEU A 210 -12.70 -5.33 1.51
CA LEU A 210 -13.80 -5.93 0.76
C LEU A 210 -14.50 -6.96 1.63
N LYS A 211 -15.84 -6.87 1.71
CA LYS A 211 -16.67 -7.81 2.48
C LYS A 211 -18.00 -8.02 1.80
N ASP A 212 -18.38 -9.28 1.64
CA ASP A 212 -19.74 -9.63 1.26
C ASP A 212 -20.60 -9.79 2.52
N ILE A 213 -21.75 -9.15 2.53
CA ILE A 213 -22.71 -9.20 3.62
C ILE A 213 -24.08 -9.65 3.12
N PRO A 214 -24.82 -10.48 3.89
CA PRO A 214 -26.18 -10.87 3.52
C PRO A 214 -27.10 -9.65 3.58
N ILE A 215 -27.99 -9.53 2.58
CA ILE A 215 -29.04 -8.53 2.53
C ILE A 215 -30.40 -9.22 2.55
N ARG A 216 -31.35 -8.63 3.29
CA ARG A 216 -32.75 -9.02 3.30
C ARG A 216 -33.55 -8.18 2.30
N LEU A 217 -34.68 -8.70 1.86
CA LEU A 217 -35.66 -7.90 1.11
C LEU A 217 -36.17 -6.75 1.98
N GLY A 218 -36.35 -5.57 1.36
CA GLY A 218 -36.70 -4.36 2.07
C GLY A 218 -35.49 -3.60 2.62
N THR A 219 -35.73 -2.74 3.58
CA THR A 219 -34.72 -1.82 4.14
C THR A 219 -33.67 -2.55 4.99
N ASN A 220 -32.41 -2.34 4.66
CA ASN A 220 -31.25 -2.81 5.41
C ASN A 220 -30.38 -1.60 5.79
N THR A 221 -29.76 -1.63 6.95
CA THR A 221 -28.75 -0.63 7.33
C THR A 221 -27.37 -1.29 7.23
N LEU A 222 -26.55 -0.79 6.32
CA LEU A 222 -25.14 -1.10 6.26
C LEU A 222 -24.39 -0.20 7.24
N ARG A 223 -23.64 -0.79 8.17
CA ARG A 223 -22.74 -0.07 9.07
C ARG A 223 -21.31 -0.55 8.90
N VAL A 224 -20.42 0.36 8.57
CA VAL A 224 -18.97 0.11 8.51
C VAL A 224 -18.31 0.86 9.65
N GLU A 225 -17.58 0.15 10.50
CA GLU A 225 -16.85 0.67 11.65
C GLU A 225 -15.36 0.38 11.48
N ALA A 226 -14.53 1.32 11.90
CA ALA A 226 -13.08 1.14 11.94
C ALA A 226 -12.51 1.69 13.25
N ALA A 227 -11.42 1.11 13.71
CA ALA A 227 -10.61 1.66 14.77
C ALA A 227 -9.16 1.78 14.37
N ASP A 228 -8.47 2.77 14.91
CA ASP A 228 -7.04 2.97 14.76
C ASP A 228 -6.23 2.15 15.79
N SER A 229 -4.91 2.27 15.75
CA SER A 229 -4.00 1.61 16.70
C SER A 229 -4.08 2.18 18.12
N LEU A 230 -4.69 3.34 18.31
CA LEU A 230 -4.88 4.01 19.61
C LEU A 230 -6.26 3.72 20.22
N GLY A 231 -7.17 3.08 19.47
CA GLY A 231 -8.50 2.72 19.90
C GLY A 231 -9.56 3.77 19.57
N ASN A 232 -9.23 4.86 18.86
CA ASN A 232 -10.21 5.82 18.36
C ASN A 232 -11.05 5.14 17.26
N ARG A 233 -12.35 5.46 17.22
CA ARG A 233 -13.31 4.77 16.35
C ARG A 233 -14.04 5.75 15.44
N ALA A 234 -14.32 5.29 14.24
CA ALA A 234 -15.20 5.97 13.30
C ALA A 234 -16.20 4.98 12.70
N HIS A 235 -17.34 5.47 12.22
CA HIS A 235 -18.29 4.64 11.48
C HIS A 235 -18.99 5.43 10.38
N VAL A 236 -19.44 4.69 9.37
CA VAL A 236 -20.32 5.16 8.29
C VAL A 236 -21.53 4.25 8.23
N SER A 237 -22.74 4.82 8.14
CA SER A 237 -23.98 4.06 7.99
C SER A 237 -24.72 4.50 6.73
N ILE A 238 -25.27 3.54 5.99
CA ILE A 238 -26.04 3.76 4.76
C ILE A 238 -27.27 2.87 4.79
N ASP A 239 -28.44 3.43 4.49
CA ASP A 239 -29.66 2.66 4.30
C ASP A 239 -29.74 2.16 2.85
N ILE A 240 -30.08 0.89 2.72
CA ILE A 240 -30.07 0.14 1.45
C ILE A 240 -31.40 -0.57 1.31
N GLU A 241 -32.06 -0.40 0.18
CA GLU A 241 -33.26 -1.17 -0.16
C GLU A 241 -32.86 -2.41 -0.95
N GLY A 242 -33.06 -3.58 -0.36
CA GLY A 242 -32.83 -4.86 -1.00
C GLY A 242 -34.02 -5.29 -1.85
N GLU A 243 -33.85 -5.36 -3.16
CA GLU A 243 -34.84 -5.94 -4.07
C GLU A 243 -34.42 -7.34 -4.51
N LYS A 244 -35.41 -8.23 -4.63
CA LYS A 244 -35.18 -9.55 -5.19
C LYS A 244 -34.91 -9.45 -6.69
N TYR A 245 -33.67 -9.71 -7.07
CA TYR A 245 -33.34 -9.84 -8.48
C TYR A 245 -33.75 -11.23 -8.96
N VAL A 246 -34.82 -11.31 -9.76
CA VAL A 246 -35.27 -12.58 -10.36
C VAL A 246 -34.64 -12.67 -11.74
N LEU A 247 -33.59 -13.49 -11.86
CA LEU A 247 -33.10 -13.91 -13.16
C LEU A 247 -34.10 -14.86 -13.81
N PRO A 248 -34.31 -14.81 -15.14
CA PRO A 248 -35.11 -15.81 -15.83
C PRO A 248 -34.48 -17.22 -15.66
N PRO A 249 -35.26 -18.28 -15.66
CA PRO A 249 -34.71 -19.62 -15.54
C PRO A 249 -33.76 -19.93 -16.69
N LEU A 250 -32.52 -20.18 -16.37
CA LEU A 250 -31.44 -20.48 -17.34
C LEU A 250 -31.15 -21.97 -17.25
N THR A 251 -31.74 -22.76 -18.13
CA THR A 251 -31.30 -24.14 -18.36
C THR A 251 -30.13 -24.17 -19.35
N ARG A 252 -30.00 -23.15 -20.18
CA ARG A 252 -28.99 -23.01 -21.20
C ARG A 252 -28.96 -21.57 -21.69
N VAL A 253 -27.76 -20.97 -21.89
CA VAL A 253 -27.65 -19.59 -22.42
C VAL A 253 -27.67 -19.66 -23.96
N GLU A 254 -28.81 -19.37 -24.58
CA GLU A 254 -28.99 -19.48 -26.02
C GLU A 254 -29.10 -18.14 -26.73
N SER A 255 -29.49 -17.08 -26.01
CA SER A 255 -29.80 -15.77 -26.65
C SER A 255 -28.95 -14.63 -26.14
N THR A 256 -28.81 -13.59 -26.96
CA THR A 256 -28.14 -12.33 -26.59
C THR A 256 -28.87 -11.63 -25.43
N SER A 257 -30.21 -11.76 -25.34
CA SER A 257 -30.99 -11.20 -24.23
C SER A 257 -30.67 -11.85 -22.90
N GLN A 258 -30.45 -13.17 -22.88
CA GLN A 258 -30.02 -13.89 -21.68
C GLN A 258 -28.61 -13.48 -21.24
N ARG A 259 -27.67 -13.27 -22.18
CA ARG A 259 -26.32 -12.76 -21.89
C ARG A 259 -26.36 -11.38 -21.26
N LYS A 260 -27.16 -10.46 -21.82
CA LYS A 260 -27.39 -9.11 -21.29
C LYS A 260 -28.08 -9.10 -19.93
N ALA A 261 -28.87 -10.12 -19.61
CA ALA A 261 -29.45 -10.29 -18.26
C ALA A 261 -28.38 -10.64 -17.22
N LEU A 262 -27.30 -11.31 -17.63
CA LEU A 262 -26.20 -11.71 -16.74
C LEU A 262 -25.16 -10.61 -16.55
N TYR A 263 -24.88 -9.80 -17.58
CA TYR A 263 -23.94 -8.70 -17.52
C TYR A 263 -24.49 -7.44 -18.18
N GLY A 264 -24.16 -6.25 -17.62
CA GLY A 264 -24.40 -4.96 -18.24
C GLY A 264 -23.50 -4.79 -19.45
N LYS A 265 -22.22 -4.57 -19.21
CA LYS A 265 -21.18 -4.52 -20.24
C LYS A 265 -20.05 -5.49 -19.92
N SER A 266 -19.28 -5.81 -20.95
CA SER A 266 -18.12 -6.68 -20.87
C SER A 266 -16.89 -5.95 -21.39
N PHE A 267 -15.92 -5.71 -20.54
CA PHE A 267 -14.69 -5.00 -20.86
C PHE A 267 -13.50 -5.96 -20.88
N ALA A 268 -12.54 -5.71 -21.75
CA ALA A 268 -11.25 -6.38 -21.69
C ALA A 268 -10.11 -5.39 -21.87
N VAL A 269 -9.03 -5.61 -21.13
CA VAL A 269 -7.72 -5.00 -21.38
C VAL A 269 -6.79 -6.12 -21.82
N VAL A 270 -6.29 -6.02 -23.05
CA VAL A 270 -5.46 -7.05 -23.69
C VAL A 270 -4.10 -6.47 -24.00
N ILE A 271 -3.06 -7.01 -23.38
CA ILE A 271 -1.68 -6.55 -23.49
C ILE A 271 -0.85 -7.65 -24.15
N GLY A 272 -0.08 -7.28 -25.19
CA GLY A 272 0.86 -8.17 -25.85
C GLY A 272 2.18 -7.46 -26.15
N ILE A 273 3.30 -8.03 -25.71
CA ILE A 273 4.61 -7.39 -25.86
C ILE A 273 5.61 -8.38 -26.46
N ASN A 274 6.01 -8.14 -27.73
CA ASN A 274 7.11 -8.85 -28.38
C ASN A 274 8.43 -8.08 -28.22
N ASN A 275 8.37 -6.74 -28.33
CA ASN A 275 9.56 -5.89 -28.39
C ASN A 275 9.71 -5.10 -27.08
N TYR A 276 10.78 -5.38 -26.38
CA TYR A 276 11.17 -4.71 -25.14
C TYR A 276 12.39 -3.81 -25.40
N GLU A 277 12.52 -2.74 -24.63
CA GLU A 277 13.68 -1.85 -24.72
C GLU A 277 14.94 -2.47 -24.13
N LYS A 278 14.80 -3.21 -23.03
CA LYS A 278 15.91 -3.76 -22.23
C LYS A 278 15.82 -5.27 -21.98
N TRP A 279 14.67 -5.88 -22.21
CA TRP A 279 14.44 -7.32 -22.04
C TRP A 279 14.54 -8.05 -23.36
N PRO A 280 14.81 -9.36 -23.38
CA PRO A 280 14.78 -10.15 -24.60
C PRO A 280 13.45 -10.05 -25.33
N GLY A 281 13.46 -10.07 -26.65
CA GLY A 281 12.23 -10.11 -27.44
C GLY A 281 11.49 -11.44 -27.31
N LEU A 282 10.17 -11.41 -27.57
CA LEU A 282 9.30 -12.57 -27.71
C LEU A 282 8.74 -12.61 -29.14
N GLU A 283 8.26 -13.77 -29.60
CA GLU A 283 7.83 -13.91 -30.99
C GLU A 283 6.31 -13.79 -31.17
N PHE A 284 5.49 -14.31 -30.25
CA PHE A 284 4.07 -14.52 -30.49
C PHE A 284 3.10 -13.77 -29.58
N ALA A 285 3.58 -13.03 -28.55
CA ALA A 285 2.71 -12.34 -27.60
C ALA A 285 1.71 -11.35 -28.24
N ILE A 286 2.09 -10.69 -29.36
CA ILE A 286 1.19 -9.83 -30.14
C ILE A 286 0.17 -10.66 -30.93
N ALA A 287 0.59 -11.76 -31.54
CA ALA A 287 -0.32 -12.66 -32.27
C ALA A 287 -1.38 -13.22 -31.31
N ASP A 288 -0.95 -13.61 -30.12
CA ASP A 288 -1.83 -14.08 -29.05
C ASP A 288 -2.83 -13.00 -28.59
N ALA A 289 -2.36 -11.78 -28.37
CA ALA A 289 -3.22 -10.65 -28.02
C ALA A 289 -4.29 -10.38 -29.09
N HIS A 290 -3.95 -10.44 -30.36
CA HIS A 290 -4.91 -10.29 -31.46
C HIS A 290 -5.90 -11.45 -31.53
N ALA A 291 -5.46 -12.69 -31.37
CA ALA A 291 -6.30 -13.86 -31.36
C ALA A 291 -7.29 -13.85 -30.18
N VAL A 292 -6.80 -13.45 -29.00
CA VAL A 292 -7.64 -13.27 -27.79
C VAL A 292 -8.68 -12.17 -28.03
N LYS A 293 -8.28 -11.00 -28.57
CA LYS A 293 -9.25 -9.94 -28.93
C LYS A 293 -10.36 -10.49 -29.83
N ALA A 294 -10.00 -11.14 -30.92
CA ALA A 294 -10.96 -11.69 -31.89
C ALA A 294 -11.91 -12.72 -31.24
N SER A 295 -11.41 -13.55 -30.32
CA SER A 295 -12.23 -14.52 -29.59
C SER A 295 -13.16 -13.86 -28.58
N LEU A 296 -12.70 -12.82 -27.88
CA LEU A 296 -13.52 -12.06 -26.93
C LEU A 296 -14.64 -11.28 -27.63
N GLU A 297 -14.38 -10.71 -28.80
CA GLU A 297 -15.42 -10.08 -29.65
C GLU A 297 -16.52 -11.09 -30.01
N LYS A 298 -16.15 -12.31 -30.42
CA LYS A 298 -17.09 -13.40 -30.68
C LYS A 298 -17.87 -13.80 -29.41
N SER A 299 -17.24 -13.75 -28.25
CA SER A 299 -17.85 -14.07 -26.95
C SER A 299 -18.69 -12.95 -26.35
N GLY A 300 -18.85 -11.83 -27.08
CA GLY A 300 -19.74 -10.72 -26.73
C GLY A 300 -19.13 -9.74 -25.73
N PHE A 301 -17.83 -9.48 -25.83
CA PHE A 301 -17.22 -8.33 -25.14
C PHE A 301 -17.54 -7.05 -25.91
N ASP A 302 -17.99 -6.02 -25.17
CA ASP A 302 -18.45 -4.76 -25.75
C ASP A 302 -17.31 -3.79 -26.02
N GLU A 303 -16.29 -3.78 -25.18
CA GLU A 303 -15.13 -2.90 -25.29
C GLU A 303 -13.82 -3.62 -24.96
N ILE A 304 -12.89 -3.60 -25.92
CA ILE A 304 -11.59 -4.26 -25.79
C ILE A 304 -10.48 -3.25 -26.04
N ILE A 305 -9.72 -2.97 -24.99
CA ILE A 305 -8.60 -2.03 -25.01
C ILE A 305 -7.33 -2.82 -25.29
N MET A 306 -6.69 -2.55 -26.44
CA MET A 306 -5.42 -3.16 -26.82
C MET A 306 -4.26 -2.26 -26.43
N ILE A 307 -3.23 -2.84 -25.83
CA ILE A 307 -1.97 -2.14 -25.49
C ILE A 307 -0.80 -3.03 -25.97
N LEU A 308 -0.14 -2.62 -27.04
CA LEU A 308 0.82 -3.48 -27.74
C LEU A 308 2.22 -2.86 -27.78
N ASN A 309 3.25 -3.71 -27.65
CA ASN A 309 4.68 -3.35 -27.78
C ASN A 309 5.04 -2.04 -27.05
N LYS A 310 5.65 -1.09 -27.76
CA LYS A 310 6.10 0.22 -27.22
C LYS A 310 5.01 1.04 -26.53
N GLU A 311 3.73 0.76 -26.77
CA GLU A 311 2.63 1.40 -26.06
C GLU A 311 2.42 0.79 -24.67
N ALA A 312 2.88 -0.45 -24.45
CA ALA A 312 2.74 -1.17 -23.20
C ALA A 312 3.78 -0.73 -22.16
N THR A 313 3.91 0.59 -21.95
CA THR A 313 4.74 1.16 -20.89
C THR A 313 4.10 0.99 -19.53
N GLN A 314 4.91 0.99 -18.46
CA GLN A 314 4.40 0.95 -17.10
C GLN A 314 3.31 2.01 -16.86
N ARG A 315 3.61 3.25 -17.25
CA ARG A 315 2.69 4.38 -17.10
C ARG A 315 1.38 4.16 -17.86
N ARG A 316 1.44 3.68 -19.12
CA ARG A 316 0.25 3.45 -19.93
C ARG A 316 -0.64 2.37 -19.33
N ILE A 317 -0.04 1.25 -18.89
CA ILE A 317 -0.74 0.14 -18.25
C ILE A 317 -1.44 0.63 -16.97
N LEU A 318 -0.71 1.30 -16.08
CA LEU A 318 -1.27 1.81 -14.83
C LEU A 318 -2.37 2.87 -15.06
N THR A 319 -2.18 3.80 -16.00
CA THR A 319 -3.21 4.80 -16.34
C THR A 319 -4.49 4.14 -16.85
N GLU A 320 -4.37 3.12 -17.73
CA GLU A 320 -5.54 2.42 -18.23
C GLU A 320 -6.29 1.69 -17.12
N LEU A 321 -5.55 0.95 -16.28
CA LEU A 321 -6.14 0.13 -15.24
C LEU A 321 -6.69 0.94 -14.05
N PHE A 322 -6.00 1.99 -13.62
CA PHE A 322 -6.32 2.69 -12.38
C PHE A 322 -7.06 4.02 -12.55
N ASP A 323 -6.96 4.66 -13.73
CA ASP A 323 -7.57 5.97 -13.95
C ASP A 323 -8.74 5.93 -14.95
N ARG A 324 -8.64 5.11 -16.02
CA ARG A 324 -9.67 5.07 -17.08
C ARG A 324 -10.70 3.98 -16.84
N LEU A 325 -10.29 2.73 -16.71
CA LEU A 325 -11.17 1.59 -16.54
C LEU A 325 -12.15 1.74 -15.36
N PRO A 326 -11.74 2.22 -14.17
CA PRO A 326 -12.67 2.42 -13.04
C PRO A 326 -13.78 3.44 -13.29
N LYS A 327 -13.61 4.35 -14.24
CA LYS A 327 -14.63 5.35 -14.61
C LYS A 327 -15.66 4.83 -15.61
N MET A 328 -15.35 3.72 -16.28
CA MET A 328 -16.14 3.14 -17.36
C MET A 328 -16.99 1.96 -16.90
N VAL A 329 -16.57 1.29 -15.81
CA VAL A 329 -17.10 0.00 -15.38
C VAL A 329 -18.12 0.16 -14.27
N ASP A 330 -19.29 -0.47 -14.44
CA ASP A 330 -20.38 -0.49 -13.48
C ASP A 330 -20.52 -1.86 -12.78
N ARG A 331 -21.40 -1.91 -11.75
CA ARG A 331 -21.55 -3.08 -10.85
C ARG A 331 -21.98 -4.39 -11.54
N ASN A 332 -22.73 -4.29 -12.63
CA ASN A 332 -23.19 -5.47 -13.37
C ASN A 332 -22.27 -5.89 -14.49
N ASP A 333 -21.11 -5.21 -14.61
CA ASP A 333 -20.16 -5.46 -15.67
C ASP A 333 -19.21 -6.59 -15.31
N ARG A 334 -18.54 -7.13 -16.32
CA ARG A 334 -17.39 -8.02 -16.18
C ARG A 334 -16.15 -7.41 -16.84
N VAL A 335 -14.99 -7.68 -16.25
CA VAL A 335 -13.70 -7.21 -16.77
C VAL A 335 -12.75 -8.39 -16.90
N LEU A 336 -12.16 -8.54 -18.07
CA LEU A 336 -11.06 -9.47 -18.33
C LEU A 336 -9.76 -8.69 -18.54
N PHE A 337 -8.72 -9.10 -17.85
CA PHE A 337 -7.36 -8.62 -18.07
C PHE A 337 -6.55 -9.78 -18.65
N TYR A 338 -6.02 -9.59 -19.85
CA TYR A 338 -5.12 -10.55 -20.49
C TYR A 338 -3.74 -9.91 -20.68
N PHE A 339 -2.71 -10.64 -20.32
CA PHE A 339 -1.32 -10.23 -20.51
C PHE A 339 -0.52 -11.37 -21.13
N ALA A 340 0.13 -11.10 -22.27
CA ALA A 340 1.14 -11.95 -22.88
C ALA A 340 2.46 -11.20 -22.96
N GLY A 341 3.49 -11.72 -22.30
CA GLY A 341 4.78 -11.05 -22.19
C GLY A 341 5.66 -11.66 -21.10
N HIS A 342 6.76 -10.99 -20.78
CA HIS A 342 7.63 -11.42 -19.68
C HIS A 342 6.98 -11.22 -18.31
N GLY A 343 7.15 -12.22 -17.46
CA GLY A 343 6.90 -12.15 -16.03
C GLY A 343 8.19 -12.39 -15.25
N GLN A 344 8.35 -11.73 -14.12
CA GLN A 344 9.51 -11.87 -13.23
C GLN A 344 9.07 -12.11 -11.79
N THR A 345 9.82 -12.94 -11.09
CA THR A 345 9.63 -13.20 -9.66
C THR A 345 10.87 -12.78 -8.89
N GLU A 346 10.67 -12.01 -7.84
CA GLU A 346 11.69 -11.58 -6.91
C GLU A 346 11.59 -12.37 -5.60
N ASP A 347 12.71 -12.91 -5.14
CA ASP A 347 12.83 -13.47 -3.79
C ASP A 347 13.15 -12.35 -2.80
N LEU A 348 12.25 -12.10 -1.85
CA LEU A 348 12.39 -11.01 -0.88
C LEU A 348 13.34 -11.40 0.25
N ARG A 349 14.23 -10.48 0.65
CA ARG A 349 15.19 -10.69 1.76
C ARG A 349 14.55 -11.06 3.09
N GLY A 350 13.31 -10.63 3.32
CA GLY A 350 12.51 -10.95 4.51
C GLY A 350 11.73 -12.27 4.43
N GLY A 351 11.94 -13.04 3.36
CA GLY A 351 11.15 -14.22 3.01
C GLY A 351 9.92 -13.87 2.17
N GLY A 352 9.45 -14.84 1.39
CA GLY A 352 8.36 -14.64 0.42
C GLY A 352 8.83 -14.26 -0.97
N LYS A 353 7.86 -14.14 -1.88
CA LYS A 353 8.11 -13.86 -3.31
C LYS A 353 7.18 -12.78 -3.81
N LYS A 354 7.70 -11.93 -4.70
CA LYS A 354 6.94 -10.88 -5.34
C LYS A 354 7.00 -11.05 -6.86
N GLY A 355 5.86 -11.01 -7.50
CA GLY A 355 5.76 -11.17 -8.94
C GLY A 355 5.48 -9.87 -9.65
N TYR A 356 5.93 -9.79 -10.88
CA TYR A 356 5.80 -8.62 -11.74
C TYR A 356 5.45 -9.04 -13.16
N ILE A 357 4.61 -8.28 -13.84
CA ILE A 357 4.55 -8.24 -15.29
C ILE A 357 5.53 -7.16 -15.78
N ILE A 358 6.21 -7.45 -16.88
CA ILE A 358 7.28 -6.61 -17.41
C ILE A 358 6.73 -5.75 -18.55
N PRO A 359 6.59 -4.43 -18.39
CA PRO A 359 6.26 -3.50 -19.47
C PRO A 359 7.39 -3.37 -20.49
N ALA A 360 7.09 -2.82 -21.66
CA ALA A 360 8.05 -2.66 -22.73
C ALA A 360 9.25 -1.76 -22.38
N ASP A 361 9.05 -0.81 -21.47
CA ASP A 361 10.02 0.17 -20.98
C ASP A 361 10.70 -0.23 -19.66
N ALA A 362 10.49 -1.45 -19.15
CA ALA A 362 11.06 -1.90 -17.89
C ALA A 362 12.57 -2.14 -17.97
N GLU A 363 13.30 -1.74 -16.94
CA GLU A 363 14.73 -1.97 -16.79
C GLU A 363 15.02 -3.36 -16.19
N THR A 364 16.09 -4.04 -16.66
CA THR A 364 16.45 -5.38 -16.16
C THR A 364 16.98 -5.35 -14.73
N ASP A 365 17.78 -4.34 -14.38
CA ASP A 365 18.46 -4.24 -13.08
C ASP A 365 17.63 -3.52 -12.01
N SER A 366 16.56 -2.85 -12.43
CA SER A 366 15.66 -2.09 -11.55
C SER A 366 14.17 -2.35 -11.84
N TYR A 367 13.85 -3.57 -12.27
CA TYR A 367 12.47 -3.95 -12.60
C TYR A 367 11.51 -3.77 -11.41
N ALA A 368 11.96 -3.88 -10.18
CA ALA A 368 11.10 -3.68 -9.01
C ALA A 368 10.44 -2.27 -8.96
N SER A 369 11.06 -1.26 -9.57
CA SER A 369 10.53 0.10 -9.69
C SER A 369 9.93 0.43 -11.06
N THR A 370 10.31 -0.31 -12.10
CA THR A 370 9.92 -0.03 -13.49
C THR A 370 8.92 -1.04 -14.06
N ALA A 371 8.67 -2.16 -13.36
CA ALA A 371 7.64 -3.12 -13.71
C ALA A 371 6.34 -2.90 -12.91
N VAL A 372 5.27 -3.61 -13.29
CA VAL A 372 3.98 -3.58 -12.59
C VAL A 372 3.88 -4.81 -11.70
N SER A 373 3.78 -4.59 -10.39
CA SER A 373 3.67 -5.70 -9.45
C SER A 373 2.29 -6.35 -9.46
N MET A 374 2.24 -7.64 -9.12
CA MET A 374 0.96 -8.35 -9.02
C MET A 374 0.08 -7.86 -7.88
N GLU A 375 0.66 -7.27 -6.83
CA GLU A 375 -0.09 -6.60 -5.78
C GLU A 375 -0.82 -5.37 -6.33
N GLN A 376 -0.17 -4.57 -7.19
CA GLN A 376 -0.84 -3.47 -7.89
C GLN A 376 -2.00 -4.00 -8.74
N ILE A 377 -1.78 -5.05 -9.56
CA ILE A 377 -2.83 -5.64 -10.38
C ILE A 377 -3.98 -6.17 -9.51
N ARG A 378 -3.69 -6.86 -8.40
CA ARG A 378 -4.72 -7.29 -7.46
C ARG A 378 -5.50 -6.13 -6.84
N SER A 379 -4.82 -5.03 -6.50
CA SER A 379 -5.46 -3.85 -5.93
C SER A 379 -6.46 -3.19 -6.87
N LEU A 380 -6.35 -3.41 -8.18
CA LEU A 380 -7.33 -2.99 -9.18
C LEU A 380 -8.74 -3.50 -8.83
N SER A 381 -8.85 -4.72 -8.33
CA SER A 381 -10.13 -5.32 -7.96
C SER A 381 -10.88 -4.54 -6.87
N SER A 382 -10.19 -3.77 -6.04
CA SER A 382 -10.80 -2.88 -5.05
C SER A 382 -11.24 -1.53 -5.62
N ARG A 383 -10.77 -1.16 -6.82
CA ARG A 383 -11.09 0.12 -7.49
C ARG A 383 -12.17 0.00 -8.55
N ILE A 384 -12.37 -1.19 -9.10
CA ILE A 384 -13.35 -1.45 -10.16
C ILE A 384 -14.65 -1.98 -9.56
N ALA A 385 -15.77 -1.39 -9.97
CA ALA A 385 -17.10 -1.80 -9.54
C ALA A 385 -17.56 -3.15 -10.10
N ALA A 386 -16.86 -3.70 -11.10
CA ALA A 386 -17.25 -4.93 -11.80
C ALA A 386 -17.63 -6.08 -10.86
N LYS A 387 -18.69 -6.74 -11.20
CA LYS A 387 -19.16 -7.95 -10.53
C LYS A 387 -18.16 -9.10 -10.67
N HIS A 388 -17.63 -9.28 -11.88
CA HIS A 388 -16.67 -10.33 -12.18
C HIS A 388 -15.39 -9.74 -12.78
N ILE A 389 -14.24 -10.14 -12.23
CA ILE A 389 -12.92 -9.77 -12.75
C ILE A 389 -12.12 -11.05 -12.97
N PHE A 390 -11.53 -11.20 -14.15
CA PHE A 390 -10.70 -12.35 -14.50
C PHE A 390 -9.35 -11.92 -15.04
N TYR A 391 -8.30 -12.36 -14.38
CA TYR A 391 -6.92 -12.15 -14.83
C TYR A 391 -6.43 -13.39 -15.57
N VAL A 392 -5.96 -13.22 -16.80
CA VAL A 392 -5.36 -14.25 -17.64
C VAL A 392 -3.91 -13.84 -17.90
N MET A 393 -2.96 -14.57 -17.32
CA MET A 393 -1.55 -14.24 -17.36
C MET A 393 -0.78 -15.27 -18.18
N ASP A 394 -0.51 -14.96 -19.45
CA ASP A 394 0.37 -15.76 -20.30
C ASP A 394 1.81 -15.30 -20.11
N CYS A 395 2.34 -15.59 -18.94
CA CYS A 395 3.73 -15.34 -18.56
C CYS A 395 4.18 -16.31 -17.46
N CYS A 396 5.49 -16.48 -17.29
CA CYS A 396 6.07 -17.25 -16.20
C CYS A 396 5.84 -16.52 -14.86
N TYR A 397 5.03 -17.11 -13.98
CA TYR A 397 4.71 -16.46 -12.72
C TYR A 397 4.70 -17.42 -11.53
N SER A 398 5.34 -17.02 -10.43
CA SER A 398 5.26 -17.69 -9.14
C SER A 398 4.95 -16.69 -8.02
N GLY A 399 4.01 -17.00 -7.14
CA GLY A 399 3.85 -16.23 -5.91
C GLY A 399 2.45 -15.75 -5.54
N LEU A 400 1.38 -16.27 -6.16
CA LEU A 400 0.04 -16.07 -5.61
C LEU A 400 -0.30 -17.19 -4.65
N GLY A 401 -0.57 -16.85 -3.38
CA GLY A 401 -1.29 -17.73 -2.46
C GLY A 401 -2.71 -17.94 -2.98
N LEU A 402 -2.90 -18.93 -3.84
CA LEU A 402 -4.21 -19.25 -4.42
C LEU A 402 -4.98 -20.14 -3.48
N ASN A 403 -6.21 -19.77 -3.11
CA ASN A 403 -7.15 -20.65 -2.46
C ASN A 403 -7.64 -21.67 -3.50
N ARG A 404 -7.31 -22.92 -3.29
CA ARG A 404 -7.78 -24.03 -4.13
C ARG A 404 -9.23 -24.30 -3.79
N SER A 405 -10.13 -24.03 -4.72
CA SER A 405 -11.54 -24.46 -4.65
C SER A 405 -11.73 -25.57 -5.66
N ALA A 406 -11.87 -26.80 -5.20
CA ALA A 406 -12.37 -27.91 -6.00
C ALA A 406 -13.80 -28.20 -5.53
N GLY A 407 -14.79 -28.05 -6.41
CA GLY A 407 -16.17 -28.41 -6.11
C GLY A 407 -16.96 -28.51 -7.40
N VAL A 408 -17.30 -29.73 -7.79
CA VAL A 408 -18.34 -30.00 -8.80
C VAL A 408 -19.67 -30.04 -8.07
N TRP A 409 -20.64 -29.24 -8.51
CA TRP A 409 -21.96 -29.13 -7.87
C TRP A 409 -23.06 -29.69 -8.81
N PRO A 410 -24.00 -30.49 -8.31
CA PRO A 410 -25.15 -30.96 -9.10
C PRO A 410 -26.28 -29.92 -9.11
N GLY A 411 -26.82 -29.58 -10.31
CA GLY A 411 -27.97 -28.70 -10.47
C GLY A 411 -27.64 -27.41 -11.29
N ILE A 412 -27.56 -27.54 -12.61
CA ILE A 412 -26.93 -26.59 -13.54
C ILE A 412 -27.62 -25.22 -13.59
N SER A 413 -28.95 -25.14 -13.57
CA SER A 413 -29.65 -23.83 -13.78
C SER A 413 -29.61 -22.91 -12.56
N ASP A 414 -29.73 -23.45 -11.35
CA ASP A 414 -29.68 -22.65 -10.13
C ASP A 414 -28.24 -22.27 -9.74
N TYR A 415 -27.27 -23.10 -10.12
CA TYR A 415 -25.86 -22.82 -9.92
C TYR A 415 -25.40 -21.62 -10.71
N LEU A 416 -25.58 -21.59 -12.06
CA LEU A 416 -25.21 -20.45 -12.89
C LEU A 416 -25.89 -19.17 -12.44
N ARG A 417 -27.16 -19.25 -12.06
CA ARG A 417 -27.91 -18.12 -11.52
C ARG A 417 -27.28 -17.58 -10.25
N LYS A 418 -26.90 -18.47 -9.32
CA LYS A 418 -26.28 -18.11 -8.06
C LYS A 418 -24.88 -17.50 -8.26
N VAL A 419 -24.01 -18.20 -8.98
CA VAL A 419 -22.61 -17.75 -9.16
C VAL A 419 -22.48 -16.53 -10.03
N SER A 420 -23.39 -16.31 -10.99
CA SER A 420 -23.39 -15.11 -11.82
C SER A 420 -23.87 -13.85 -11.10
N ALA A 421 -24.59 -13.99 -9.99
CA ALA A 421 -25.01 -12.88 -9.14
C ALA A 421 -23.96 -12.48 -8.11
N MET A 422 -23.11 -13.41 -7.71
CA MET A 422 -22.07 -13.19 -6.69
C MET A 422 -20.81 -12.62 -7.33
N ARG A 423 -20.21 -11.65 -6.63
CA ARG A 423 -18.94 -11.08 -7.06
C ARG A 423 -17.81 -12.09 -7.01
N VAL A 424 -16.90 -12.00 -7.98
CA VAL A 424 -15.67 -12.81 -7.97
C VAL A 424 -14.48 -12.07 -8.61
N VAL A 425 -13.31 -12.38 -8.11
CA VAL A 425 -12.02 -12.07 -8.73
C VAL A 425 -11.27 -13.37 -8.90
N GLN A 426 -11.04 -13.77 -10.14
CA GLN A 426 -10.36 -15.01 -10.49
C GLN A 426 -9.09 -14.74 -11.29
N ILE A 427 -8.17 -15.66 -11.26
CA ILE A 427 -6.92 -15.60 -12.02
C ILE A 427 -6.55 -16.98 -12.55
N ILE A 428 -5.98 -16.97 -13.76
CA ILE A 428 -5.30 -18.12 -14.32
C ILE A 428 -3.93 -17.68 -14.87
N THR A 429 -2.88 -18.48 -14.60
CA THR A 429 -1.54 -18.25 -15.10
C THR A 429 -1.12 -19.38 -16.03
N ALA A 430 -0.27 -19.08 -17.03
CA ALA A 430 0.16 -20.05 -18.01
C ALA A 430 1.04 -21.18 -17.43
N GLY A 431 1.76 -20.90 -16.35
CA GLY A 431 2.61 -21.87 -15.67
C GLY A 431 2.85 -21.53 -14.21
N GLY A 432 3.50 -22.43 -13.49
CA GLY A 432 3.95 -22.29 -12.13
C GLY A 432 5.35 -21.65 -12.02
N GLN A 433 5.92 -21.70 -10.82
CA GLN A 433 7.23 -21.15 -10.53
C GLN A 433 8.34 -21.87 -11.31
N GLY A 434 9.15 -21.12 -12.07
CA GLY A 434 10.30 -21.66 -12.79
C GLY A 434 9.95 -22.45 -14.06
N GLU A 435 8.66 -22.56 -14.40
CA GLU A 435 8.21 -23.15 -15.65
C GLU A 435 8.30 -22.13 -16.79
N GLN A 436 8.85 -22.54 -17.92
CA GLN A 436 8.92 -21.69 -19.12
C GLN A 436 7.65 -21.83 -19.95
N VAL A 437 7.09 -20.69 -20.37
CA VAL A 437 6.00 -20.68 -21.36
C VAL A 437 6.52 -21.22 -22.68
N GLN A 438 5.82 -22.22 -23.23
CA GLN A 438 6.15 -22.82 -24.52
C GLN A 438 5.36 -22.17 -25.64
N GLU A 439 5.99 -22.02 -26.79
CA GLU A 439 5.40 -21.51 -28.03
C GLU A 439 5.36 -22.60 -29.07
N ARG A 440 4.26 -22.72 -29.81
CA ARG A 440 4.10 -23.67 -30.92
C ARG A 440 3.18 -23.08 -32.00
N GLU A 441 3.49 -23.34 -33.26
CA GLU A 441 2.62 -23.02 -34.40
C GLU A 441 2.16 -21.54 -34.46
N GLY A 442 3.02 -20.62 -34.07
CA GLY A 442 2.74 -19.19 -34.15
C GLY A 442 1.99 -18.59 -32.93
N HIS A 443 1.81 -19.36 -31.88
CA HIS A 443 1.12 -18.95 -30.65
C HIS A 443 1.78 -19.53 -29.39
N GLY A 444 1.56 -18.87 -28.25
CA GLY A 444 1.81 -19.45 -26.94
C GLY A 444 0.94 -20.69 -26.73
N LEU A 445 1.53 -21.76 -26.18
CA LEU A 445 0.82 -23.01 -25.95
C LEU A 445 -0.39 -22.80 -25.03
N PHE A 446 -0.22 -22.02 -23.96
CA PHE A 446 -1.33 -21.68 -23.05
C PHE A 446 -2.45 -20.93 -23.78
N THR A 447 -2.10 -19.87 -24.54
CA THR A 447 -3.09 -19.08 -25.27
C THR A 447 -3.81 -19.92 -26.31
N THR A 448 -3.12 -20.85 -27.01
CA THR A 448 -3.77 -21.78 -27.95
C THR A 448 -4.91 -22.57 -27.28
N TYR A 449 -4.65 -23.14 -26.12
CA TYR A 449 -5.69 -23.90 -25.39
C TYR A 449 -6.70 -23.02 -24.68
N PHE A 450 -6.32 -21.82 -24.23
CA PHE A 450 -7.25 -20.82 -23.70
C PHE A 450 -8.31 -20.43 -24.74
N LEU A 451 -7.90 -20.19 -25.98
CA LEU A 451 -8.82 -19.86 -27.08
C LEU A 451 -9.77 -21.02 -27.39
N LYS A 452 -9.31 -22.25 -27.42
CA LYS A 452 -10.14 -23.45 -27.58
C LYS A 452 -11.13 -23.62 -26.42
N ALA A 453 -10.65 -23.40 -25.21
CA ALA A 453 -11.48 -23.50 -24.00
C ALA A 453 -12.67 -22.54 -24.05
N ILE A 454 -12.44 -21.23 -24.28
CA ILE A 454 -13.51 -20.24 -24.35
C ILE A 454 -14.36 -20.33 -25.60
N ALA A 455 -13.89 -21.04 -26.65
CA ALA A 455 -14.71 -21.39 -27.82
C ALA A 455 -15.69 -22.56 -27.52
N GLY A 456 -15.54 -23.25 -26.40
CA GLY A 456 -16.47 -24.27 -25.91
C GLY A 456 -15.88 -25.63 -25.57
N GLU A 457 -14.57 -25.86 -25.79
CA GLU A 457 -13.96 -27.13 -25.39
C GLU A 457 -13.95 -27.32 -23.83
N ALA A 458 -14.00 -26.21 -23.08
CA ALA A 458 -14.10 -26.24 -21.62
C ALA A 458 -15.56 -26.19 -21.10
N ASP A 459 -16.57 -26.17 -21.95
CA ASP A 459 -17.99 -26.27 -21.58
C ASP A 459 -18.30 -27.75 -21.23
N LEU A 460 -18.01 -28.12 -19.98
CA LEU A 460 -18.03 -29.51 -19.52
C LEU A 460 -19.45 -30.05 -19.36
N ASP A 461 -20.39 -29.20 -18.99
CA ASP A 461 -21.82 -29.59 -18.76
C ASP A 461 -22.73 -29.20 -19.92
N LYS A 462 -22.17 -28.59 -21.00
CA LYS A 462 -22.86 -28.25 -22.26
C LYS A 462 -24.01 -27.27 -22.12
N ASP A 463 -23.87 -26.32 -21.19
CA ASP A 463 -24.87 -25.28 -20.97
C ASP A 463 -24.65 -24.01 -21.81
N ASN A 464 -23.65 -24.00 -22.71
CA ASN A 464 -23.15 -22.92 -23.55
C ASN A 464 -22.45 -21.78 -22.77
N VAL A 465 -21.98 -22.09 -21.57
CA VAL A 465 -21.18 -21.18 -20.75
C VAL A 465 -19.94 -21.93 -20.28
N VAL A 466 -18.81 -21.29 -20.35
CA VAL A 466 -17.58 -21.76 -19.68
C VAL A 466 -17.37 -20.88 -18.45
N THR A 467 -17.46 -21.50 -17.28
CA THR A 467 -17.13 -20.82 -16.02
C THR A 467 -15.61 -20.75 -15.81
N GLY A 468 -15.15 -19.82 -14.95
CA GLY A 468 -13.74 -19.77 -14.58
C GLY A 468 -13.20 -21.09 -14.01
N THR A 469 -14.05 -21.81 -13.25
CA THR A 469 -13.70 -23.13 -12.68
C THR A 469 -13.54 -24.19 -13.77
N GLU A 470 -14.43 -24.27 -14.75
CA GLU A 470 -14.34 -25.19 -15.90
C GLU A 470 -13.14 -24.90 -16.75
N LEU A 471 -12.87 -23.59 -17.00
CA LEU A 471 -11.68 -23.14 -17.71
C LEU A 471 -10.39 -23.65 -17.04
N GLY A 472 -10.29 -23.51 -15.72
CA GLY A 472 -9.16 -24.00 -14.95
C GLY A 472 -9.03 -25.53 -14.97
N ALA A 473 -10.17 -26.24 -14.86
CA ALA A 473 -10.24 -27.69 -14.91
C ALA A 473 -9.81 -28.25 -16.27
N TYR A 474 -10.17 -27.56 -17.36
CA TYR A 474 -9.78 -27.93 -18.72
C TYR A 474 -8.30 -27.60 -19.01
N LEU A 475 -7.87 -26.36 -18.71
CA LEU A 475 -6.55 -25.87 -19.11
C LEU A 475 -5.40 -26.59 -18.39
N ARG A 476 -5.58 -26.85 -17.10
CA ARG A 476 -4.50 -27.44 -16.29
C ARG A 476 -3.99 -28.78 -16.84
N PRO A 477 -4.82 -29.83 -17.04
CA PRO A 477 -4.35 -31.10 -17.59
C PRO A 477 -3.97 -30.99 -19.07
N THR A 478 -4.71 -30.19 -19.86
CA THR A 478 -4.52 -30.11 -21.30
C THR A 478 -3.17 -29.48 -21.67
N VAL A 479 -2.84 -28.32 -21.05
CA VAL A 479 -1.56 -27.64 -21.28
C VAL A 479 -0.41 -28.43 -20.68
N SER A 480 -0.58 -29.01 -19.48
CA SER A 480 0.46 -29.83 -18.85
C SER A 480 0.82 -31.04 -19.72
N ASN A 481 -0.18 -31.76 -20.26
CA ASN A 481 0.04 -32.87 -21.16
C ASN A 481 0.70 -32.43 -22.48
N ALA A 482 0.20 -31.36 -23.10
CA ALA A 482 0.73 -30.83 -24.37
C ALA A 482 2.15 -30.32 -24.25
N SER A 483 2.54 -29.74 -23.10
CA SER A 483 3.89 -29.29 -22.79
C SER A 483 4.82 -30.38 -22.29
N ARG A 484 4.35 -31.63 -22.16
CA ARG A 484 5.06 -32.72 -21.50
C ARG A 484 5.47 -32.39 -20.06
N GLN A 485 4.56 -31.77 -19.31
CA GLN A 485 4.71 -31.33 -17.93
C GLN A 485 5.70 -30.17 -17.72
N ALA A 486 6.16 -29.51 -18.79
CA ALA A 486 7.04 -28.35 -18.70
C ALA A 486 6.29 -27.07 -18.33
N GLN A 487 4.96 -27.06 -18.48
CA GLN A 487 4.09 -25.92 -18.21
C GLN A 487 2.76 -26.40 -17.61
N THR A 488 2.42 -25.93 -16.41
CA THR A 488 1.20 -26.34 -15.68
C THR A 488 0.42 -25.12 -15.23
N PRO A 489 -0.67 -24.77 -15.94
CA PRO A 489 -1.51 -23.64 -15.56
C PRO A 489 -2.02 -23.72 -14.12
N LEU A 490 -2.02 -22.57 -13.46
CA LEU A 490 -2.57 -22.43 -12.10
C LEU A 490 -3.81 -21.55 -12.13
N PHE A 491 -4.91 -22.08 -11.64
CA PHE A 491 -6.18 -21.37 -11.48
C PHE A 491 -6.49 -21.13 -10.02
N GLY A 492 -7.06 -19.96 -9.69
CA GLY A 492 -7.50 -19.68 -8.34
C GLY A 492 -8.44 -18.48 -8.24
N ARG A 493 -9.05 -18.36 -7.06
CA ARG A 493 -9.87 -17.21 -6.67
C ARG A 493 -9.06 -16.29 -5.76
N LEU A 494 -9.10 -15.01 -6.06
CA LEU A 494 -8.47 -13.97 -5.24
C LEU A 494 -9.47 -13.35 -4.27
N ALA A 495 -10.77 -13.30 -4.64
CA ALA A 495 -11.84 -12.79 -3.79
C ALA A 495 -13.22 -13.26 -4.30
N GLY A 496 -14.20 -13.37 -3.40
CA GLY A 496 -15.60 -13.68 -3.69
C GLY A 496 -15.85 -15.13 -4.11
N ASP A 497 -17.14 -15.49 -4.19
CA ASP A 497 -17.60 -16.87 -4.42
C ASP A 497 -18.36 -17.06 -5.75
N GLY A 498 -18.40 -16.01 -6.59
CA GLY A 498 -18.99 -16.07 -7.93
C GLY A 498 -18.15 -16.85 -8.95
N GLU A 499 -18.58 -16.80 -10.20
CA GLU A 499 -17.86 -17.36 -11.34
C GLU A 499 -17.82 -16.36 -12.49
N PHE A 500 -16.65 -16.16 -13.09
CA PHE A 500 -16.54 -15.48 -14.36
C PHE A 500 -17.08 -16.39 -15.46
N LEU A 501 -17.92 -15.83 -16.35
CA LEU A 501 -18.61 -16.61 -17.37
C LEU A 501 -18.13 -16.20 -18.75
N PHE A 502 -17.77 -17.16 -19.60
CA PHE A 502 -17.57 -17.00 -21.04
C PHE A 502 -18.74 -17.61 -21.78
N PHE A 503 -19.32 -16.89 -22.72
CA PHE A 503 -20.47 -17.39 -23.51
C PHE A 503 -19.99 -18.06 -24.78
N VAL A 504 -20.31 -19.34 -24.92
CA VAL A 504 -19.98 -20.11 -26.13
C VAL A 504 -20.94 -19.72 -27.25
N LYS A 505 -20.39 -19.37 -28.41
CA LYS A 505 -21.17 -19.10 -29.61
C LYS A 505 -21.22 -20.37 -30.46
N LYS A 506 -22.39 -20.96 -30.65
CA LYS A 506 -22.53 -22.02 -31.66
C LYS A 506 -22.34 -21.43 -33.03
N GLU A 507 -21.38 -21.96 -33.79
CA GLU A 507 -21.36 -21.76 -35.22
C GLU A 507 -22.63 -22.43 -35.77
N LYS A 508 -23.39 -21.66 -36.59
CA LYS A 508 -24.59 -22.14 -37.25
C LYS A 508 -24.22 -23.08 -38.40
#